data_31279dd4c593beef38a6cc313c24b17f
#
_entry.id   31279dd4c593beef38a6cc313c24b17f
#
_cell.length_a   1.000
_cell.length_b   1.000
_cell.length_c   1.000
_cell.angle_alpha   90.00
_cell.angle_beta   90.00
_cell.angle_gamma   90.00
#
_symmetry.space_group_name_H-M   'P 1'
#
loop_
_entity.id
_entity.type
_entity.pdbx_description
1 polymer ?
#
loop_
_entity_poly.entity_id
_entity_poly.type
_entity_poly.pdbx_seq_one_letter_code
_entity_poly.pdbx_strand_id
1 'polypeptide(L)'
;SETVVDKKSVDEYIDLFVNYKLKVMAAEEAGIDTTKAFRDEFRMYRDQQIRPSFINDNDVEREARTIYEDTRKRIDGNGGLVRPRHILVSLKQNATKAQSDSALVRADSIYNALIKGADFAELAQRCSDDKGSARRGGDLSWVQRGYMVKEFEDAIFAMKPGEISKPILSPFGYHIIKVEAKQNFFPYD
;
A
#
# COMPACT_ATOMS: atom_id res chain seq x y z
N SER A 1 -6.94 -53.64 -11.68
CA SER A 1 -5.84 -54.18 -12.47
C SER A 1 -4.63 -54.27 -11.57
N GLU A 2 -4.23 -55.49 -11.19
CA GLU A 2 -2.99 -55.76 -10.50
C GLU A 2 -1.83 -55.33 -11.41
N THR A 3 -1.01 -54.39 -10.95
CA THR A 3 0.25 -54.04 -11.62
C THR A 3 1.19 -55.24 -11.43
N VAL A 4 1.42 -56.02 -12.47
CA VAL A 4 2.46 -57.09 -12.48
C VAL A 4 3.81 -56.40 -12.34
N VAL A 5 4.41 -56.47 -11.16
CA VAL A 5 5.75 -55.96 -10.91
C VAL A 5 6.74 -56.97 -11.50
N ASP A 6 7.42 -56.59 -12.58
CA ASP A 6 8.43 -57.40 -13.24
C ASP A 6 9.67 -57.54 -12.34
N LYS A 7 10.28 -58.75 -12.32
CA LYS A 7 11.51 -59.02 -11.56
C LYS A 7 12.63 -58.06 -11.90
N LYS A 8 12.77 -57.69 -13.17
CA LYS A 8 13.77 -56.72 -13.64
C LYS A 8 13.61 -55.34 -12.99
N SER A 9 12.35 -54.86 -12.87
CA SER A 9 12.09 -53.58 -12.22
C SER A 9 12.31 -53.63 -10.70
N VAL A 10 12.14 -54.79 -10.08
CA VAL A 10 12.48 -54.96 -8.65
C VAL A 10 14.01 -54.98 -8.45
N ASP A 11 14.75 -55.69 -9.29
CA ASP A 11 16.21 -55.72 -9.21
C ASP A 11 16.83 -54.34 -9.46
N GLU A 12 16.34 -53.62 -10.45
CA GLU A 12 16.74 -52.21 -10.72
C GLU A 12 16.44 -51.29 -9.54
N TYR A 13 15.27 -51.46 -8.89
CA TYR A 13 14.92 -50.68 -7.70
C TYR A 13 15.87 -50.99 -6.53
N ILE A 14 16.17 -52.29 -6.31
CA ILE A 14 17.09 -52.70 -5.25
C ILE A 14 18.48 -52.08 -5.47
N ASP A 15 18.97 -52.13 -6.68
CA ASP A 15 20.28 -51.55 -7.03
C ASP A 15 20.27 -50.03 -6.77
N LEU A 16 19.25 -49.32 -7.17
CA LEU A 16 19.11 -47.91 -6.89
C LEU A 16 19.07 -47.64 -5.39
N PHE A 17 18.31 -48.42 -4.64
CA PHE A 17 18.19 -48.30 -3.19
C PHE A 17 19.49 -48.55 -2.47
N VAL A 18 20.22 -49.63 -2.84
CA VAL A 18 21.55 -49.94 -2.29
C VAL A 18 22.55 -48.83 -2.58
N ASN A 19 22.60 -48.36 -3.83
CA ASN A 19 23.47 -47.25 -4.21
C ASN A 19 23.13 -45.94 -3.46
N TYR A 20 21.84 -45.68 -3.25
CA TYR A 20 21.39 -44.55 -2.42
C TYR A 20 21.93 -44.70 -0.99
N LYS A 21 21.71 -45.87 -0.35
CA LYS A 21 22.15 -46.11 1.02
C LYS A 21 23.67 -46.00 1.17
N LEU A 22 24.44 -46.52 0.22
CA LEU A 22 25.92 -46.41 0.23
C LEU A 22 26.36 -44.95 0.15
N LYS A 23 25.69 -44.13 -0.67
CA LYS A 23 25.97 -42.68 -0.75
C LYS A 23 25.66 -41.96 0.54
N VAL A 24 24.54 -42.28 1.19
CA VAL A 24 24.14 -41.70 2.48
C VAL A 24 25.20 -42.07 3.54
N MET A 25 25.56 -43.35 3.66
CA MET A 25 26.55 -43.79 4.63
C MET A 25 27.92 -43.11 4.41
N ALA A 26 28.39 -43.00 3.16
CA ALA A 26 29.61 -42.31 2.85
C ALA A 26 29.55 -40.80 3.20
N ALA A 27 28.41 -40.17 3.02
CA ALA A 27 28.23 -38.76 3.37
C ALA A 27 28.20 -38.54 4.91
N GLU A 28 27.57 -39.47 5.65
CA GLU A 28 27.56 -39.47 7.10
C GLU A 28 28.98 -39.72 7.67
N GLU A 29 29.71 -40.71 7.11
CA GLU A 29 31.10 -40.99 7.51
C GLU A 29 32.06 -39.82 7.21
N ALA A 30 31.79 -39.08 6.12
CA ALA A 30 32.53 -37.87 5.79
C ALA A 30 32.06 -36.64 6.58
N GLY A 31 31.02 -36.75 7.43
CA GLY A 31 30.49 -35.66 8.24
C GLY A 31 29.82 -34.55 7.45
N ILE A 32 29.37 -34.81 6.20
CA ILE A 32 28.76 -33.81 5.33
C ILE A 32 27.47 -33.32 5.96
N ASP A 33 26.67 -34.19 6.56
CA ASP A 33 25.41 -33.92 7.25
C ASP A 33 25.56 -32.97 8.47
N THR A 34 26.78 -32.92 9.04
CA THR A 34 27.10 -32.03 10.17
C THR A 34 27.64 -30.68 9.74
N THR A 35 27.87 -30.45 8.46
CA THR A 35 28.32 -29.14 7.96
C THR A 35 27.27 -28.06 8.10
N LYS A 36 27.69 -26.80 8.29
CA LYS A 36 26.79 -25.67 8.33
C LYS A 36 25.96 -25.54 7.04
N ALA A 37 26.62 -25.73 5.90
CA ALA A 37 25.99 -25.64 4.58
C ALA A 37 24.82 -26.64 4.44
N PHE A 38 25.09 -27.93 4.76
CA PHE A 38 24.05 -28.95 4.71
C PHE A 38 22.87 -28.63 5.65
N ARG A 39 23.17 -28.24 6.89
CA ARG A 39 22.11 -27.93 7.87
C ARG A 39 21.25 -26.72 7.46
N ASP A 40 21.85 -25.69 6.85
CA ASP A 40 21.13 -24.53 6.38
C ASP A 40 20.23 -24.91 5.17
N GLU A 41 20.77 -25.67 4.23
CA GLU A 41 20.03 -26.17 3.06
C GLU A 41 18.91 -27.14 3.48
N PHE A 42 19.20 -28.11 4.35
CA PHE A 42 18.19 -29.03 4.89
C PHE A 42 17.05 -28.29 5.61
N ARG A 43 17.38 -27.27 6.42
CA ARG A 43 16.39 -26.43 7.09
C ARG A 43 15.50 -25.73 6.07
N MET A 44 16.08 -25.17 5.03
CA MET A 44 15.34 -24.51 3.96
C MET A 44 14.34 -25.47 3.27
N TYR A 45 14.81 -26.66 2.86
CA TYR A 45 13.93 -27.67 2.25
C TYR A 45 12.87 -28.18 3.20
N ARG A 46 13.26 -28.50 4.45
CA ARG A 46 12.32 -28.92 5.49
C ARG A 46 11.23 -27.85 5.68
N ASP A 47 11.60 -26.60 5.87
CA ASP A 47 10.66 -25.53 6.12
C ASP A 47 9.74 -25.29 4.91
N GLN A 48 10.26 -25.44 3.68
CA GLN A 48 9.45 -25.39 2.47
C GLN A 48 8.41 -26.53 2.40
N GLN A 49 8.78 -27.74 2.79
CA GLN A 49 7.88 -28.91 2.75
C GLN A 49 6.82 -28.88 3.84
N ILE A 50 7.18 -28.46 5.04
CA ILE A 50 6.25 -28.50 6.18
C ILE A 50 5.40 -27.23 6.30
N ARG A 51 5.84 -26.08 5.75
CA ARG A 51 5.10 -24.83 5.80
C ARG A 51 3.65 -24.94 5.32
N PRO A 52 3.33 -25.60 4.18
CA PRO A 52 1.96 -25.80 3.74
C PRO A 52 1.09 -26.56 4.73
N SER A 53 1.71 -27.44 5.56
CA SER A 53 0.98 -28.23 6.57
C SER A 53 0.60 -27.42 7.81
N PHE A 54 1.28 -26.29 8.04
CA PHE A 54 1.00 -25.38 9.17
C PHE A 54 0.15 -24.17 8.77
N ILE A 55 0.06 -23.87 7.47
CA ILE A 55 -0.74 -22.77 6.95
C ILE A 55 -2.02 -23.39 6.39
N ASN A 56 -3.11 -23.23 7.13
CA ASN A 56 -4.44 -23.59 6.66
C ASN A 56 -5.06 -22.37 5.96
N ASP A 57 -5.44 -22.50 4.70
CA ASP A 57 -6.05 -21.42 3.91
C ASP A 57 -7.28 -20.82 4.61
N ASN A 58 -8.06 -21.65 5.32
CA ASN A 58 -9.21 -21.18 6.11
C ASN A 58 -8.78 -20.29 7.29
N ASP A 59 -7.63 -20.57 7.91
CA ASP A 59 -7.11 -19.76 9.01
C ASP A 59 -6.56 -18.42 8.48
N VAL A 60 -5.89 -18.46 7.34
CA VAL A 60 -5.42 -17.24 6.64
C VAL A 60 -6.60 -16.36 6.23
N GLU A 61 -7.64 -16.95 5.62
CA GLU A 61 -8.85 -16.22 5.23
C GLU A 61 -9.59 -15.63 6.43
N ARG A 62 -9.70 -16.38 7.52
CA ARG A 62 -10.34 -15.89 8.76
C ARG A 62 -9.58 -14.70 9.34
N GLU A 63 -8.25 -14.78 9.40
CA GLU A 63 -7.40 -13.70 9.92
C GLU A 63 -7.45 -12.47 9.01
N ALA A 64 -7.35 -12.67 7.69
CA ALA A 64 -7.46 -11.60 6.71
C ALA A 64 -8.81 -10.87 6.83
N ARG A 65 -9.90 -11.62 6.99
CA ARG A 65 -11.25 -11.07 7.19
C ARG A 65 -11.36 -10.30 8.51
N THR A 66 -10.74 -10.79 9.57
CA THR A 66 -10.71 -10.10 10.87
C THR A 66 -9.97 -8.76 10.74
N ILE A 67 -8.79 -8.76 10.15
CA ILE A 67 -7.99 -7.54 9.91
C ILE A 67 -8.78 -6.55 9.02
N TYR A 68 -9.43 -7.05 7.99
CA TYR A 68 -10.27 -6.23 7.12
C TYR A 68 -11.40 -5.57 7.89
N GLU A 69 -12.19 -6.33 8.66
CA GLU A 69 -13.34 -5.82 9.41
C GLU A 69 -12.92 -4.79 10.46
N ASP A 70 -11.82 -5.00 11.17
CA ASP A 70 -11.30 -4.04 12.14
C ASP A 70 -10.81 -2.75 11.44
N THR A 71 -10.14 -2.90 10.30
CA THR A 71 -9.72 -1.76 9.47
C THR A 71 -10.93 -0.98 8.96
N ARG A 72 -11.93 -1.68 8.42
CA ARG A 72 -13.17 -1.09 7.94
C ARG A 72 -13.89 -0.31 9.05
N LYS A 73 -14.09 -0.94 10.22
CA LYS A 73 -14.73 -0.28 11.36
C LYS A 73 -14.00 1.00 11.79
N ARG A 74 -12.66 0.93 11.83
CA ARG A 74 -11.82 2.08 12.19
C ARG A 74 -11.93 3.21 11.17
N ILE A 75 -11.87 2.90 9.88
CA ILE A 75 -11.93 3.91 8.81
C ILE A 75 -13.33 4.50 8.71
N ASP A 76 -14.36 3.66 8.64
CA ASP A 76 -15.76 4.11 8.50
C ASP A 76 -16.23 4.88 9.74
N GLY A 77 -15.82 4.43 10.94
CA GLY A 77 -16.10 5.13 12.20
C GLY A 77 -15.43 6.52 12.30
N ASN A 78 -14.36 6.76 11.52
CA ASN A 78 -13.68 8.04 11.44
C ASN A 78 -14.09 8.89 10.23
N GLY A 79 -15.18 8.56 9.55
CA GLY A 79 -15.73 9.32 8.43
C GLY A 79 -15.38 8.79 7.05
N GLY A 80 -14.86 7.56 6.97
CA GLY A 80 -14.61 6.86 5.72
C GLY A 80 -13.38 7.38 4.97
N LEU A 81 -13.45 7.30 3.65
CA LEU A 81 -12.43 7.73 2.71
C LEU A 81 -12.91 8.97 1.94
N VAL A 82 -12.01 9.91 1.72
CA VAL A 82 -12.23 11.10 0.90
C VAL A 82 -11.23 11.10 -0.24
N ARG A 83 -11.66 11.44 -1.46
CA ARG A 83 -10.77 11.65 -2.61
C ARG A 83 -10.69 13.14 -2.92
N PRO A 84 -9.67 13.85 -2.44
CA PRO A 84 -9.47 15.26 -2.72
C PRO A 84 -8.54 15.50 -3.90
N ARG A 85 -8.70 16.63 -4.54
CA ARG A 85 -7.67 17.30 -5.34
C ARG A 85 -7.24 18.56 -4.61
N HIS A 86 -5.99 18.98 -4.80
CA HIS A 86 -5.54 20.26 -4.28
C HIS A 86 -4.62 21.02 -5.22
N ILE A 87 -4.57 22.33 -5.00
CA ILE A 87 -3.56 23.23 -5.54
C ILE A 87 -2.86 23.87 -4.36
N LEU A 88 -1.54 23.72 -4.27
CA LEU A 88 -0.72 24.31 -3.23
C LEU A 88 -0.08 25.59 -3.73
N VAL A 89 -0.23 26.66 -2.98
CA VAL A 89 0.61 27.85 -3.05
C VAL A 89 1.53 27.83 -1.85
N SER A 90 2.76 27.38 -2.05
CA SER A 90 3.71 27.14 -0.97
C SER A 90 4.11 28.43 -0.24
N LEU A 91 4.25 28.31 1.08
CA LEU A 91 4.71 29.39 1.94
C LEU A 91 5.68 28.82 2.97
N LYS A 92 6.84 29.44 3.11
CA LYS A 92 7.81 29.03 4.13
C LYS A 92 7.32 29.42 5.52
N GLN A 93 7.64 28.62 6.53
CA GLN A 93 7.22 28.89 7.93
C GLN A 93 7.74 30.23 8.47
N ASN A 94 8.90 30.71 7.98
CA ASN A 94 9.49 31.99 8.34
C ASN A 94 9.22 33.09 7.31
N ALA A 95 8.16 32.95 6.52
CA ALA A 95 7.78 33.96 5.53
C ALA A 95 7.41 35.28 6.20
N THR A 96 7.81 36.36 5.58
CA THR A 96 7.40 37.70 6.00
C THR A 96 5.91 37.93 5.73
N LYS A 97 5.32 38.94 6.41
CA LYS A 97 3.93 39.32 6.16
C LYS A 97 3.68 39.60 4.65
N ALA A 98 4.57 40.34 4.00
CA ALA A 98 4.44 40.64 2.58
C ALA A 98 4.46 39.39 1.68
N GLN A 99 5.26 38.36 2.04
CA GLN A 99 5.29 37.10 1.32
C GLN A 99 3.98 36.31 1.54
N SER A 100 3.45 36.31 2.78
CA SER A 100 2.18 35.68 3.10
C SER A 100 1.03 36.35 2.37
N ASP A 101 0.96 37.68 2.37
CA ASP A 101 -0.06 38.46 1.66
C ASP A 101 -0.01 38.18 0.15
N SER A 102 1.19 38.10 -0.44
CA SER A 102 1.37 37.79 -1.86
C SER A 102 0.94 36.36 -2.19
N ALA A 103 1.24 35.40 -1.32
CA ALA A 103 0.81 34.01 -1.49
C ALA A 103 -0.73 33.89 -1.40
N LEU A 104 -1.34 34.59 -0.47
CA LEU A 104 -2.79 34.63 -0.35
C LEU A 104 -3.46 35.22 -1.59
N VAL A 105 -2.97 36.34 -2.10
CA VAL A 105 -3.47 36.97 -3.36
C VAL A 105 -3.38 35.99 -4.53
N ARG A 106 -2.27 35.24 -4.64
CA ARG A 106 -2.12 34.21 -5.67
C ARG A 106 -3.14 33.06 -5.47
N ALA A 107 -3.32 32.58 -4.25
CA ALA A 107 -4.29 31.54 -3.92
C ALA A 107 -5.73 32.00 -4.19
N ASP A 108 -6.10 33.23 -3.81
CA ASP A 108 -7.41 33.82 -4.12
C ASP A 108 -7.65 33.95 -5.62
N SER A 109 -6.64 34.33 -6.38
CA SER A 109 -6.73 34.40 -7.85
C SER A 109 -7.04 33.04 -8.46
N ILE A 110 -6.38 31.96 -7.98
CA ILE A 110 -6.64 30.59 -8.43
C ILE A 110 -8.06 30.17 -8.04
N TYR A 111 -8.46 30.40 -6.78
CA TYR A 111 -9.80 30.11 -6.31
C TYR A 111 -10.85 30.82 -7.17
N ASN A 112 -10.68 32.12 -7.43
CA ASN A 112 -11.60 32.91 -8.24
C ASN A 112 -11.71 32.41 -9.67
N ALA A 113 -10.64 31.87 -10.25
CA ALA A 113 -10.67 31.24 -11.57
C ALA A 113 -11.48 29.95 -11.54
N LEU A 114 -11.30 29.12 -10.49
CA LEU A 114 -12.04 27.86 -10.32
C LEU A 114 -13.54 28.05 -10.16
N ILE A 115 -13.98 29.00 -9.34
CA ILE A 115 -15.42 29.28 -9.17
C ILE A 115 -16.08 29.90 -10.41
N LYS A 116 -15.26 30.47 -11.33
CA LYS A 116 -15.70 30.95 -12.66
C LYS A 116 -15.73 29.83 -13.71
N GLY A 117 -15.40 28.59 -13.33
CA GLY A 117 -15.51 27.41 -14.20
C GLY A 117 -14.21 26.98 -14.87
N ALA A 118 -13.05 27.49 -14.44
CA ALA A 118 -11.77 26.97 -14.93
C ALA A 118 -11.59 25.50 -14.50
N ASP A 119 -10.93 24.71 -15.36
CA ASP A 119 -10.63 23.31 -15.06
C ASP A 119 -9.62 23.20 -13.91
N PHE A 120 -9.97 22.38 -12.91
CA PHE A 120 -9.14 22.21 -11.72
C PHE A 120 -7.83 21.53 -12.02
N ALA A 121 -7.85 20.49 -12.88
CA ALA A 121 -6.66 19.72 -13.19
C ALA A 121 -5.65 20.53 -14.00
N GLU A 122 -6.11 21.33 -14.96
CA GLU A 122 -5.27 22.25 -15.73
C GLU A 122 -4.62 23.31 -14.83
N LEU A 123 -5.40 23.94 -13.93
CA LEU A 123 -4.86 24.91 -12.99
C LEU A 123 -3.88 24.27 -11.99
N ALA A 124 -4.14 23.05 -11.53
CA ALA A 124 -3.21 22.33 -10.67
C ALA A 124 -1.87 22.08 -11.38
N GLN A 125 -1.90 21.63 -12.63
CA GLN A 125 -0.69 21.39 -13.42
C GLN A 125 0.13 22.67 -13.63
N ARG A 126 -0.55 23.79 -13.88
CA ARG A 126 0.10 25.07 -14.19
C ARG A 126 0.56 25.83 -12.95
N CYS A 127 -0.24 25.82 -11.89
CA CYS A 127 -0.13 26.76 -10.79
C CYS A 127 0.26 26.13 -9.45
N SER A 128 0.11 24.80 -9.28
CA SER A 128 0.42 24.16 -8.01
C SER A 128 1.94 24.06 -7.78
N ASP A 129 2.34 24.39 -6.56
CA ASP A 129 3.71 24.22 -6.10
C ASP A 129 3.98 22.78 -5.61
N ASP A 130 2.95 21.97 -5.34
CA ASP A 130 3.08 20.51 -5.15
C ASP A 130 3.21 19.81 -6.51
N LYS A 131 4.46 19.66 -6.96
CA LYS A 131 4.75 19.04 -8.27
C LYS A 131 4.42 17.54 -8.30
N GLY A 132 4.32 16.88 -7.15
CA GLY A 132 3.97 15.47 -7.03
C GLY A 132 2.53 15.20 -7.46
N SER A 133 1.58 15.94 -6.93
CA SER A 133 0.16 15.80 -7.30
C SER A 133 -0.22 16.62 -8.53
N ALA A 134 0.44 17.75 -8.80
CA ALA A 134 0.15 18.63 -9.93
C ALA A 134 0.08 17.88 -11.27
N ARG A 135 1.03 16.96 -11.51
CA ARG A 135 1.07 16.13 -12.74
C ARG A 135 -0.17 15.27 -12.94
N ARG A 136 -0.86 14.93 -11.84
CA ARG A 136 -2.13 14.20 -11.83
C ARG A 136 -3.33 15.13 -11.65
N GLY A 137 -3.18 16.42 -11.98
CA GLY A 137 -4.24 17.41 -11.80
C GLY A 137 -4.59 17.68 -10.34
N GLY A 138 -3.63 17.54 -9.43
CA GLY A 138 -3.81 17.75 -8.00
C GLY A 138 -4.43 16.55 -7.25
N ASP A 139 -4.66 15.41 -7.91
CA ASP A 139 -5.30 14.24 -7.30
C ASP A 139 -4.39 13.59 -6.24
N LEU A 140 -4.90 13.48 -5.02
CA LEU A 140 -4.23 12.86 -3.87
C LEU A 140 -4.70 11.43 -3.61
N SER A 141 -5.55 10.87 -4.51
CA SER A 141 -6.18 9.57 -4.32
C SER A 141 -7.07 9.51 -3.07
N TRP A 142 -7.39 8.31 -2.58
CA TRP A 142 -8.21 8.12 -1.40
C TRP A 142 -7.43 8.35 -0.12
N VAL A 143 -7.94 9.24 0.74
CA VAL A 143 -7.32 9.66 2.00
C VAL A 143 -8.23 9.28 3.17
N GLN A 144 -7.66 8.72 4.21
CA GLN A 144 -8.31 8.52 5.52
C GLN A 144 -7.78 9.52 6.54
N ARG A 145 -8.47 9.67 7.68
CA ARG A 145 -7.98 10.52 8.77
C ARG A 145 -6.65 10.04 9.34
N GLY A 146 -5.81 10.99 9.75
CA GLY A 146 -4.49 10.75 10.34
C GLY A 146 -3.33 10.77 9.33
N TYR A 147 -3.59 11.06 8.04
CA TYR A 147 -2.55 11.06 7.00
C TYR A 147 -2.16 12.45 6.52
N MET A 148 -3.01 13.45 6.76
CA MET A 148 -2.78 14.83 6.31
C MET A 148 -2.59 15.77 7.49
N VAL A 149 -2.06 16.97 7.23
CA VAL A 149 -2.04 18.03 8.24
C VAL A 149 -3.45 18.40 8.64
N LYS A 150 -3.60 18.78 9.91
CA LYS A 150 -4.89 18.97 10.55
C LYS A 150 -5.83 19.91 9.78
N GLU A 151 -5.34 21.04 9.35
CA GLU A 151 -6.13 22.06 8.65
C GLU A 151 -6.69 21.55 7.32
N PHE A 152 -5.87 20.79 6.59
CA PHE A 152 -6.27 20.17 5.34
C PHE A 152 -7.27 19.03 5.58
N GLU A 153 -6.98 18.17 6.56
CA GLU A 153 -7.83 17.04 6.92
C GLU A 153 -9.21 17.48 7.38
N ASP A 154 -9.28 18.45 8.31
CA ASP A 154 -10.54 18.97 8.80
C ASP A 154 -11.40 19.51 7.66
N ALA A 155 -10.78 20.20 6.70
CA ALA A 155 -11.48 20.73 5.54
C ALA A 155 -12.07 19.62 4.64
N ILE A 156 -11.28 18.65 4.21
CA ILE A 156 -11.76 17.61 3.29
C ILE A 156 -12.85 16.74 3.90
N PHE A 157 -12.80 16.50 5.21
CA PHE A 157 -13.83 15.73 5.88
C PHE A 157 -15.12 16.53 6.13
N ALA A 158 -15.04 17.86 6.27
CA ALA A 158 -16.21 18.74 6.41
C ALA A 158 -16.91 19.04 5.06
N MET A 159 -16.16 19.17 3.96
CA MET A 159 -16.67 19.50 2.63
C MET A 159 -17.50 18.37 2.02
N LYS A 160 -18.44 18.72 1.13
CA LYS A 160 -19.20 17.75 0.31
C LYS A 160 -18.50 17.46 -1.01
N PRO A 161 -18.77 16.31 -1.65
CA PRO A 161 -18.32 16.06 -3.02
C PRO A 161 -18.76 17.18 -3.98
N GLY A 162 -17.86 17.61 -4.83
CA GLY A 162 -18.05 18.74 -5.76
C GLY A 162 -17.69 20.11 -5.22
N GLU A 163 -17.58 20.29 -3.90
CA GLU A 163 -17.22 21.58 -3.31
C GLU A 163 -15.75 21.93 -3.53
N ILE A 164 -15.50 23.24 -3.73
CA ILE A 164 -14.16 23.85 -3.82
C ILE A 164 -13.99 24.76 -2.60
N SER A 165 -12.90 24.57 -1.85
CA SER A 165 -12.60 25.41 -0.68
C SER A 165 -12.06 26.76 -1.07
N LYS A 166 -12.28 27.77 -0.21
CA LYS A 166 -11.41 28.95 -0.18
C LYS A 166 -9.98 28.53 0.19
N PRO A 167 -8.98 29.40 -0.03
CA PRO A 167 -7.61 29.12 0.41
C PRO A 167 -7.54 28.78 1.91
N ILE A 168 -6.96 27.64 2.23
CA ILE A 168 -6.80 27.14 3.61
C ILE A 168 -5.31 27.16 3.92
N LEU A 169 -4.94 27.86 4.98
CA LEU A 169 -3.56 27.95 5.44
C LEU A 169 -3.17 26.71 6.22
N SER A 170 -2.02 26.16 5.90
CA SER A 170 -1.35 25.07 6.62
C SER A 170 0.13 25.40 6.82
N PRO A 171 0.92 24.56 7.51
CA PRO A 171 2.37 24.73 7.61
C PRO A 171 3.13 24.71 6.25
N PHE A 172 2.50 24.23 5.18
CA PHE A 172 3.07 24.17 3.83
C PHE A 172 2.71 25.38 2.95
N GLY A 173 1.68 26.14 3.32
CA GLY A 173 1.15 27.25 2.56
C GLY A 173 -0.36 27.20 2.41
N TYR A 174 -0.88 27.88 1.38
CA TYR A 174 -2.32 27.92 1.09
C TYR A 174 -2.72 26.77 0.16
N HIS A 175 -3.73 26.01 0.56
CA HIS A 175 -4.34 24.96 -0.23
C HIS A 175 -5.71 25.40 -0.75
N ILE A 176 -5.97 25.23 -2.03
CA ILE A 176 -7.31 25.25 -2.62
C ILE A 176 -7.66 23.77 -2.87
N ILE A 177 -8.78 23.32 -2.31
CA ILE A 177 -9.12 21.91 -2.28
C ILE A 177 -10.47 21.71 -3.00
N LYS A 178 -10.56 20.64 -3.79
CA LYS A 178 -11.82 20.12 -4.32
C LYS A 178 -12.00 18.70 -3.82
N VAL A 179 -13.16 18.39 -3.26
CA VAL A 179 -13.52 17.01 -2.90
C VAL A 179 -14.18 16.36 -4.12
N GLU A 180 -13.58 15.32 -4.66
CA GLU A 180 -14.16 14.59 -5.81
C GLU A 180 -15.19 13.56 -5.36
N ALA A 181 -14.88 12.79 -4.31
CA ALA A 181 -15.76 11.74 -3.81
C ALA A 181 -15.52 11.45 -2.33
N LYS A 182 -16.53 10.84 -1.71
CA LYS A 182 -16.46 10.25 -0.37
C LYS A 182 -17.08 8.86 -0.41
N GLN A 183 -16.51 7.92 0.33
CA GLN A 183 -17.06 6.58 0.46
C GLN A 183 -16.62 5.91 1.76
N ASN A 184 -17.26 4.82 2.08
CA ASN A 184 -16.80 3.89 3.10
C ASN A 184 -15.55 3.14 2.62
N PHE A 185 -14.91 2.41 3.53
CA PHE A 185 -13.78 1.56 3.17
C PHE A 185 -14.16 0.56 2.06
N PHE A 186 -13.18 0.20 1.24
CA PHE A 186 -13.39 -0.69 0.10
C PHE A 186 -14.02 -2.02 0.52
N PRO A 187 -14.82 -2.70 -0.34
CA PRO A 187 -15.32 -4.03 -0.04
C PRO A 187 -14.17 -5.05 0.09
N TYR A 188 -14.45 -6.16 0.78
CA TYR A 188 -13.56 -7.31 0.83
C TYR A 188 -13.77 -8.13 -0.45
N ASP A 189 -12.71 -8.29 -1.25
CA ASP A 189 -12.71 -9.07 -2.50
C ASP A 189 -12.00 -10.41 -2.29
#